data_a16bb75cc50313bcf14b094c6e3f324a
#
_entry.id   a16bb75cc50313bcf14b094c6e3f324a
#
_cell.length_a   1.000
_cell.length_b   1.000
_cell.length_c   1.000
_cell.angle_alpha   90.00
_cell.angle_beta   90.00
_cell.angle_gamma   90.00
#
_symmetry.space_group_name_H-M   'P 1'
#
loop_
_entity.id
_entity.type
_entity.pdbx_description
1 polymer ?
#
loop_
_entity_poly.entity_id
_entity_poly.type
_entity_poly.pdbx_seq_one_letter_code
_entity_poly.pdbx_strand_id
1 'polypeptide(L)'
;MPKPAMEQVPGITVPAEVLPLMQWGNLEQLTCRQAAILLMIKANPGATVGAIAHVLNVPKPAVTRAADKLASWSLVHRRLCLSDRRLVELWPGRKKGGR
;
A
#
# COMPACT_ATOMS: atom_id res chain seq x y z
N MET A 1 18.47 3.55 19.28
CA MET A 1 17.55 3.93 18.24
C MET A 1 16.30 3.08 18.25
N PRO A 2 15.17 3.69 18.38
CA PRO A 2 13.97 2.88 18.41
C PRO A 2 13.77 2.19 17.08
N LYS A 3 13.27 1.00 17.16
CA LYS A 3 12.96 0.27 15.96
C LYS A 3 11.78 0.85 15.25
N PRO A 4 11.78 0.78 13.93
CA PRO A 4 10.59 1.15 13.22
C PRO A 4 9.43 0.30 13.69
N ALA A 5 8.26 0.88 13.64
CA ALA A 5 7.08 0.20 14.13
C ALA A 5 6.47 -0.72 13.08
N MET A 6 7.26 -1.18 12.13
CA MET A 6 6.75 -2.13 11.15
C MET A 6 6.75 -3.51 11.74
N GLU A 7 5.58 -4.09 11.87
CA GLU A 7 5.44 -5.42 12.41
C GLU A 7 5.42 -6.45 11.32
N GLN A 8 5.87 -7.63 11.69
CA GLN A 8 5.80 -8.75 10.77
C GLN A 8 4.38 -9.25 10.67
N VAL A 9 3.85 -9.28 9.47
CA VAL A 9 2.53 -9.83 9.20
C VAL A 9 2.73 -11.00 8.26
N PRO A 10 2.24 -12.18 8.61
CA PRO A 10 2.44 -13.35 7.75
C PRO A 10 1.92 -13.09 6.34
N GLY A 11 2.69 -13.50 5.37
CA GLY A 11 2.32 -13.31 3.97
C GLY A 11 2.61 -11.95 3.40
N ILE A 12 3.16 -11.04 4.21
CA ILE A 12 3.49 -9.70 3.72
C ILE A 12 4.99 -9.51 3.69
N THR A 13 5.50 -9.13 2.54
CA THR A 13 6.91 -8.83 2.34
C THR A 13 7.10 -7.32 2.30
N VAL A 14 8.07 -6.83 3.05
CA VAL A 14 8.38 -5.40 3.08
C VAL A 14 9.68 -5.18 2.31
N PRO A 15 9.63 -4.54 1.14
CA PRO A 15 10.87 -4.21 0.42
C PRO A 15 11.76 -3.29 1.24
N ALA A 16 13.07 -3.43 1.06
CA ALA A 16 14.02 -2.67 1.85
C ALA A 16 13.86 -1.15 1.68
N GLU A 17 13.34 -0.72 0.54
CA GLU A 17 13.19 0.70 0.25
C GLU A 17 12.05 1.36 1.01
N VAL A 18 11.14 0.56 1.57
CA VAL A 18 9.92 1.13 2.15
C VAL A 18 10.21 1.98 3.38
N LEU A 19 11.07 1.50 4.26
CA LEU A 19 11.31 2.24 5.50
C LEU A 19 11.94 3.61 5.25
N PRO A 20 12.99 3.71 4.43
CA PRO A 20 13.51 5.06 4.14
C PRO A 20 12.46 5.98 3.54
N LEU A 21 11.61 5.45 2.66
CA LEU A 21 10.57 6.28 2.04
C LEU A 21 9.55 6.74 3.07
N MET A 22 9.27 5.93 4.07
CA MET A 22 8.34 6.33 5.11
C MET A 22 8.91 7.46 5.97
N GLN A 23 10.22 7.59 6.03
CA GLN A 23 10.85 8.59 6.87
C GLN A 23 11.18 9.88 6.13
N TRP A 24 11.15 9.85 4.81
CA TRP A 24 11.45 11.03 4.02
C TRP A 24 10.20 11.87 3.85
N GLY A 25 10.39 13.07 3.39
CA GLY A 25 9.26 13.96 3.15
C GLY A 25 8.60 13.73 1.82
N ASN A 26 7.92 14.76 1.35
CA ASN A 26 7.21 14.68 0.09
C ASN A 26 8.15 14.83 -1.08
N LEU A 27 7.82 14.11 -2.14
CA LEU A 27 8.36 14.37 -3.46
C LEU A 27 7.35 15.24 -4.19
N GLU A 28 7.74 15.69 -5.36
CA GLU A 28 6.93 16.67 -6.05
C GLU A 28 5.49 16.28 -6.25
N GLN A 29 5.25 15.13 -6.80
CA GLN A 29 3.90 14.71 -7.12
C GLN A 29 3.45 13.52 -6.35
N LEU A 30 4.40 12.78 -5.84
CA LEU A 30 4.15 11.53 -5.14
C LEU A 30 4.88 11.64 -3.81
N THR A 31 4.13 11.59 -2.71
CA THR A 31 4.79 11.62 -1.41
C THR A 31 5.59 10.35 -1.21
N CYS A 32 6.59 10.44 -0.34
CA CYS A 32 7.38 9.25 -0.03
C CYS A 32 6.51 8.17 0.58
N ARG A 33 5.50 8.54 1.35
CA ARG A 33 4.58 7.56 1.90
C ARG A 33 3.79 6.86 0.80
N GLN A 34 3.35 7.62 -0.20
CA GLN A 34 2.62 7.01 -1.32
C GLN A 34 3.52 6.07 -2.10
N ALA A 35 4.78 6.45 -2.30
CA ALA A 35 5.73 5.57 -2.98
C ALA A 35 5.95 4.30 -2.18
N ALA A 36 6.06 4.41 -0.86
CA ALA A 36 6.24 3.24 -0.02
C ALA A 36 5.04 2.31 -0.12
N ILE A 37 3.84 2.87 -0.13
CA ILE A 37 2.62 2.07 -0.25
C ILE A 37 2.58 1.39 -1.61
N LEU A 38 2.97 2.09 -2.67
CA LEU A 38 3.03 1.47 -3.99
C LEU A 38 3.99 0.29 -4.00
N LEU A 39 5.15 0.44 -3.39
CA LEU A 39 6.12 -0.66 -3.32
C LEU A 39 5.56 -1.84 -2.54
N MET A 40 4.83 -1.56 -1.46
CA MET A 40 4.18 -2.63 -0.70
C MET A 40 3.17 -3.39 -1.55
N ILE A 41 2.38 -2.66 -2.32
CA ILE A 41 1.38 -3.30 -3.17
C ILE A 41 2.05 -4.14 -4.25
N LYS A 42 3.12 -3.63 -4.84
CA LYS A 42 3.84 -4.38 -5.87
C LYS A 42 4.47 -5.65 -5.33
N ALA A 43 4.95 -5.59 -4.11
CA ALA A 43 5.59 -6.76 -3.50
C ALA A 43 4.55 -7.75 -2.97
N ASN A 44 3.32 -7.30 -2.72
CA ASN A 44 2.28 -8.13 -2.10
C ASN A 44 0.96 -7.93 -2.82
N PRO A 45 0.85 -8.38 -4.07
CA PRO A 45 -0.40 -8.18 -4.81
C PRO A 45 -1.56 -8.84 -4.06
N GLY A 46 -2.65 -8.11 -3.94
CA GLY A 46 -3.82 -8.61 -3.24
C GLY A 46 -3.84 -8.33 -1.75
N ALA A 47 -2.81 -7.68 -1.21
CA ALA A 47 -2.82 -7.33 0.20
C ALA A 47 -3.95 -6.34 0.48
N THR A 48 -4.57 -6.48 1.66
CA THR A 48 -5.67 -5.59 2.02
C THR A 48 -5.14 -4.26 2.53
N VAL A 49 -6.02 -3.25 2.47
CA VAL A 49 -5.71 -1.95 3.05
C VAL A 49 -5.30 -2.10 4.51
N GLY A 50 -6.05 -2.92 5.25
CA GLY A 50 -5.75 -3.10 6.67
C GLY A 50 -4.39 -3.73 6.92
N ALA A 51 -4.02 -4.72 6.10
CA ALA A 51 -2.72 -5.37 6.28
C ALA A 51 -1.58 -4.39 6.03
N ILE A 52 -1.68 -3.60 4.97
CA ILE A 52 -0.64 -2.64 4.66
C ILE A 52 -0.56 -1.56 5.74
N ALA A 53 -1.71 -1.08 6.20
CA ALA A 53 -1.74 -0.08 7.26
C ALA A 53 -1.08 -0.62 8.53
N HIS A 54 -1.35 -1.86 8.86
CA HIS A 54 -0.79 -2.47 10.05
C HIS A 54 0.74 -2.58 9.96
N VAL A 55 1.22 -3.08 8.82
CA VAL A 55 2.66 -3.27 8.64
C VAL A 55 3.39 -1.93 8.69
N LEU A 56 2.83 -0.90 8.06
CA LEU A 56 3.48 0.40 8.02
C LEU A 56 3.19 1.25 9.24
N ASN A 57 2.30 0.78 10.10
CA ASN A 57 1.91 1.51 11.30
C ASN A 57 1.35 2.88 10.97
N VAL A 58 0.42 2.90 10.04
CA VAL A 58 -0.29 4.12 9.65
C VAL A 58 -1.78 3.84 9.73
N PRO A 59 -2.61 4.88 9.86
CA PRO A 59 -4.06 4.68 9.87
C PRO A 59 -4.55 4.17 8.53
N LYS A 60 -5.59 3.33 8.56
CA LYS A 60 -6.19 2.86 7.32
C LYS A 60 -6.57 3.99 6.36
N PRO A 61 -7.14 5.10 6.82
CA PRO A 61 -7.46 6.18 5.88
C PRO A 61 -6.25 6.70 5.12
N ALA A 62 -5.06 6.65 5.73
CA ALA A 62 -3.86 7.08 5.03
C ALA A 62 -3.56 6.16 3.85
N VAL A 63 -3.72 4.84 4.04
CA VAL A 63 -3.51 3.89 2.96
C VAL A 63 -4.58 4.06 1.90
N THR A 64 -5.84 4.27 2.31
CA THR A 64 -6.93 4.45 1.37
C THR A 64 -6.70 5.68 0.49
N ARG A 65 -6.28 6.79 1.09
CA ARG A 65 -6.01 8.00 0.30
C ARG A 65 -4.84 7.80 -0.66
N ALA A 66 -3.79 7.13 -0.19
CA ALA A 66 -2.66 6.85 -1.07
C ALA A 66 -3.09 5.95 -2.22
N ALA A 67 -3.90 4.93 -1.93
CA ALA A 67 -4.37 4.04 -2.96
C ALA A 67 -5.25 4.77 -3.97
N ASP A 68 -6.09 5.70 -3.49
CA ASP A 68 -6.91 6.50 -4.41
C ASP A 68 -6.04 7.32 -5.34
N LYS A 69 -5.00 7.94 -4.81
CA LYS A 69 -4.10 8.73 -5.64
C LYS A 69 -3.37 7.85 -6.65
N LEU A 70 -2.85 6.72 -6.18
CA LEU A 70 -2.13 5.82 -7.07
C LEU A 70 -3.07 5.24 -8.13
N ALA A 71 -4.32 4.97 -7.77
CA ALA A 71 -5.28 4.47 -8.73
C ALA A 71 -5.62 5.51 -9.78
N SER A 72 -5.65 6.79 -9.40
CA SER A 72 -5.92 7.86 -10.37
C SER A 72 -4.83 7.93 -11.43
N TRP A 73 -3.64 7.41 -11.12
CA TRP A 73 -2.54 7.35 -12.08
C TRP A 73 -2.42 5.97 -12.72
N SER A 74 -3.38 5.08 -12.47
CA SER A 74 -3.39 3.72 -13.01
C SER A 74 -2.22 2.88 -12.53
N LEU A 75 -1.66 3.22 -11.37
CA LEU A 75 -0.55 2.46 -10.81
C LEU A 75 -1.01 1.31 -9.95
N VAL A 76 -2.23 1.39 -9.41
CA VAL A 76 -2.84 0.31 -8.64
C VAL A 76 -4.32 0.27 -8.96
N HIS A 77 -4.98 -0.84 -8.58
CA HIS A 77 -6.43 -0.89 -8.61
C HIS A 77 -6.90 -1.62 -7.35
N ARG A 78 -8.17 -1.43 -7.04
CA ARG A 78 -8.78 -1.96 -5.82
C ARG A 78 -9.83 -2.98 -6.19
N ARG A 79 -9.95 -4.01 -5.37
CA ARG A 79 -10.97 -5.04 -5.51
C ARG A 79 -11.51 -5.38 -4.15
N LEU A 80 -12.79 -5.72 -4.10
CA LEU A 80 -13.36 -6.24 -2.88
C LEU A 80 -12.93 -7.69 -2.71
N CYS A 81 -12.61 -8.06 -1.48
CA CYS A 81 -12.26 -9.43 -1.19
C CYS A 81 -13.49 -10.32 -1.36
N LEU A 82 -13.34 -11.40 -2.09
CA LEU A 82 -14.48 -12.27 -2.36
C LEU A 82 -15.00 -12.94 -1.10
N SER A 83 -14.12 -13.26 -0.17
CA SER A 83 -14.54 -13.97 1.03
C SER A 83 -15.03 -13.02 2.12
N ASP A 84 -14.68 -11.74 2.03
CA ASP A 84 -15.12 -10.77 3.04
C ASP A 84 -15.18 -9.40 2.37
N ARG A 85 -16.40 -8.97 2.04
CA ARG A 85 -16.59 -7.72 1.31
C ARG A 85 -16.25 -6.47 2.11
N ARG A 86 -15.97 -6.62 3.40
CA ARG A 86 -15.51 -5.50 4.19
C ARG A 86 -14.04 -5.20 3.93
N LEU A 87 -13.34 -6.09 3.25
CA LEU A 87 -11.92 -5.93 2.99
C LEU A 87 -11.70 -5.50 1.55
N VAL A 88 -10.79 -4.55 1.39
CA VAL A 88 -10.41 -4.06 0.07
C VAL A 88 -8.99 -4.53 -0.20
N GLU A 89 -8.82 -5.24 -1.32
CA GLU A 89 -7.52 -5.71 -1.78
C GLU A 89 -6.92 -4.71 -2.72
N LEU A 90 -5.61 -4.56 -2.63
CA LEU A 90 -4.87 -3.63 -3.49
C LEU A 90 -3.98 -4.44 -4.43
N TRP A 91 -4.06 -4.12 -5.71
CA TRP A 91 -3.34 -4.84 -6.75
C TRP A 91 -2.54 -3.86 -7.57
N PRO A 92 -1.34 -4.25 -8.03
CA PRO A 92 -0.54 -3.35 -8.85
C PRO A 92 -1.12 -3.21 -10.24
N GLY A 93 -0.90 -2.03 -10.81
CA GLY A 93 -1.23 -1.80 -12.18
C GLY A 93 -2.68 -1.51 -12.40
N ARG A 94 -3.02 -1.40 -13.67
CA ARG A 94 -4.35 -1.05 -14.09
C ARG A 94 -5.22 -2.29 -14.11
N LYS A 95 -6.50 -2.09 -13.84
CA LYS A 95 -7.43 -3.21 -13.91
C LYS A 95 -7.55 -3.68 -15.34
N LYS A 96 -7.26 -4.95 -15.56
CA LYS A 96 -7.23 -5.45 -16.91
C LYS A 96 -8.58 -5.81 -17.46
N GLY A 97 -9.49 -6.20 -16.63
CA GLY A 97 -10.78 -6.65 -17.09
C GLY A 97 -11.53 -5.62 -17.89
N GLY A 98 -11.14 -4.38 -17.81
CA GLY A 98 -11.80 -3.34 -18.54
C GLY A 98 -11.40 -3.21 -20.00
N ARG A 99 -10.49 -4.04 -20.43
CA ARG A 99 -9.96 -3.93 -21.77
C ARG A 99 -10.85 -4.53 -22.78
#